data_4a9fc67c19e23cbb44b8482ec2e1be34
#
_entry.id   4a9fc67c19e23cbb44b8482ec2e1be34
#
_cell.length_a   1.000
_cell.length_b   1.000
_cell.length_c   1.000
_cell.angle_alpha   90.00
_cell.angle_beta   90.00
_cell.angle_gamma   90.00
#
_symmetry.space_group_name_H-M   'P 1'
#
loop_
_entity.id
_entity.type
_entity.pdbx_description
1 polymer ?
#
loop_
_entity_poly.entity_id
_entity_poly.type
_entity_poly.pdbx_seq_one_letter_code
_entity_poly.pdbx_strand_id
1 'polypeptide(L)'
;MTIASGNFLRVQTVSPPVHSGDEVKHRGEMKTWKKVALGLGAGLLLAAIVAFTVYRSRKNVVTVQTGKAQLENLAAVVSGSGEIKPKTYVNVSANAFGKITKLFVREGDRVRKGQLLAQLENVQSSADVAATRASLEAARTDAIAAAAALKTAQANLARAKADDDRAKLDWVRAQGLYKGALIAKADYDAKKAAWEAAEAGIAQSQAQIAQSRAQLESAQGRITQNQANLRRVTDVLDKTYYFAPFDGLVTNLPVREGETVVIGIQNSPGSTLMTIADMSIITAEVKVDETDIVNVQLGQPAEVTIDAIPNKSFKGKVTEIGNNAVVRSTGVSTSQQSIASEEAKDFKVVVTLQNPPENLRPGLSTTAKVTTATRQNALAIPIQALTVRRASELRETTPGKGSVQAASLPPGANSDDKKEIQGVFVIRHRRAVFVPVDTGISGTTDIEVLKGLQKGDEIVTGSYKVLRTLRNGASVRIDNSAPKKLDEESS
;
A
#
# COMPACT_ATOMS: atom_id res chain seq x y z
N MET A 1 -21.69 -57.93 9.80
CA MET A 1 -21.51 -59.10 8.91
C MET A 1 -20.03 -59.42 8.98
N THR A 2 -19.74 -60.28 9.80
CA THR A 2 -19.36 -61.71 9.65
C THR A 2 -17.81 -61.81 9.58
N ILE A 3 -17.17 -62.21 10.69
CA ILE A 3 -16.67 -63.57 11.01
C ILE A 3 -15.29 -63.76 10.40
N ALA A 4 -14.26 -64.25 10.98
CA ALA A 4 -13.98 -65.11 12.14
C ALA A 4 -12.49 -65.46 12.04
N SER A 5 -11.93 -65.66 13.16
CA SER A 5 -11.32 -66.95 13.65
C SER A 5 -9.93 -67.25 13.10
N GLY A 6 -8.99 -67.65 13.80
CA GLY A 6 -8.86 -68.28 15.09
C GLY A 6 -7.58 -69.11 15.12
N ASN A 7 -7.18 -69.38 16.31
CA ASN A 7 -6.54 -70.56 16.89
C ASN A 7 -5.01 -70.65 16.82
N PHE A 8 -4.38 -70.62 17.98
CA PHE A 8 -4.22 -71.69 19.04
C PHE A 8 -3.13 -72.70 18.74
N LEU A 9 -2.22 -72.80 19.69
CA LEU A 9 -1.63 -74.00 20.36
C LEU A 9 -0.16 -73.70 20.74
N ARG A 10 0.22 -73.52 21.94
CA ARG A 10 0.31 -74.29 23.18
C ARG A 10 1.35 -75.43 23.12
N VAL A 11 2.16 -75.43 24.21
CA VAL A 11 2.71 -76.63 24.97
C VAL A 11 4.10 -77.08 24.50
N GLN A 12 5.12 -77.29 25.29
CA GLN A 12 5.24 -77.72 26.67
C GLN A 12 6.70 -77.68 27.12
N THR A 13 6.91 -77.41 28.37
CA THR A 13 7.94 -77.74 29.32
C THR A 13 8.55 -79.16 29.19
N VAL A 14 9.84 -79.28 29.51
CA VAL A 14 10.38 -80.42 30.32
C VAL A 14 11.76 -80.07 30.90
N SER A 15 11.94 -80.10 32.23
CA SER A 15 13.16 -80.29 32.99
C SER A 15 13.07 -81.69 33.61
N PRO A 16 14.00 -82.17 34.39
CA PRO A 16 15.47 -82.27 34.45
C PRO A 16 15.95 -83.77 34.34
N PRO A 17 17.10 -84.24 34.78
CA PRO A 17 17.46 -84.37 36.20
C PRO A 17 18.97 -84.19 36.55
N VAL A 18 19.16 -84.10 37.87
CA VAL A 18 20.34 -84.11 38.68
C VAL A 18 21.06 -85.50 38.65
N HIS A 19 22.37 -85.49 38.66
CA HIS A 19 23.14 -86.52 39.44
C HIS A 19 24.48 -85.99 39.88
N SER A 20 24.75 -86.35 41.11
CA SER A 20 25.86 -86.16 42.02
C SER A 20 27.09 -86.95 41.64
N GLY A 21 28.23 -86.53 42.12
CA GLY A 21 29.37 -87.45 42.31
C GLY A 21 30.74 -86.73 42.30
N ASP A 22 31.21 -86.48 43.47
CA ASP A 22 32.52 -86.71 44.10
C ASP A 22 33.83 -86.15 43.53
N GLU A 23 34.46 -85.49 44.45
CA GLU A 23 35.86 -85.21 44.70
C GLU A 23 36.93 -85.99 43.88
N VAL A 24 37.97 -85.23 43.47
CA VAL A 24 39.35 -85.53 43.78
C VAL A 24 40.26 -84.34 43.60
N LYS A 25 41.01 -84.03 44.61
CA LYS A 25 42.05 -83.06 44.81
C LYS A 25 43.31 -83.42 44.05
N HIS A 26 43.77 -82.60 43.13
CA HIS A 26 45.15 -82.67 42.66
C HIS A 26 45.78 -81.28 42.52
N ARG A 27 46.75 -81.06 43.38
CA ARG A 27 47.71 -79.98 43.42
C ARG A 27 48.70 -80.21 42.26
N GLY A 28 48.69 -79.37 41.24
CA GLY A 28 49.64 -79.42 40.15
C GLY A 28 50.26 -78.02 39.90
N GLU A 29 51.55 -77.96 40.07
CA GLU A 29 52.44 -76.85 39.85
C GLU A 29 52.25 -76.24 38.47
N MET A 30 51.98 -74.96 38.43
CA MET A 30 51.84 -74.19 37.14
C MET A 30 53.21 -74.01 36.51
N LYS A 31 53.46 -74.65 35.35
CA LYS A 31 54.64 -74.46 34.49
C LYS A 31 54.79 -72.97 34.13
N THR A 32 56.02 -72.48 34.12
CA THR A 32 56.44 -71.08 33.84
C THR A 32 55.83 -70.48 32.59
N TRP A 33 55.41 -71.23 31.58
CA TRP A 33 54.76 -70.77 30.36
C TRP A 33 53.34 -70.21 30.59
N LYS A 34 52.62 -70.69 31.63
CA LYS A 34 51.29 -70.10 31.96
C LYS A 34 51.41 -68.72 32.61
N LYS A 35 52.50 -68.43 33.29
CA LYS A 35 52.73 -67.01 33.83
C LYS A 35 53.08 -66.03 32.73
N VAL A 36 53.80 -66.51 31.70
CA VAL A 36 54.08 -65.68 30.50
C VAL A 36 52.82 -65.44 29.66
N ALA A 37 51.95 -66.44 29.51
CA ALA A 37 50.68 -66.33 28.82
C ALA A 37 49.69 -65.35 29.56
N LEU A 38 49.70 -65.42 30.92
CA LEU A 38 48.88 -64.47 31.71
C LEU A 38 49.38 -63.04 31.64
N GLY A 39 50.72 -62.84 31.59
CA GLY A 39 51.33 -61.52 31.39
C GLY A 39 51.03 -60.92 30.01
N LEU A 40 51.10 -61.79 28.96
CA LEU A 40 50.71 -61.34 27.58
C LEU A 40 49.22 -61.05 27.47
N GLY A 41 48.37 -61.83 28.15
CA GLY A 41 46.94 -61.60 28.19
C GLY A 41 46.57 -60.30 28.90
N ALA A 42 47.25 -60.00 30.04
CA ALA A 42 47.06 -58.74 30.77
C ALA A 42 47.57 -57.52 29.93
N GLY A 43 48.70 -57.71 29.21
CA GLY A 43 49.23 -56.63 28.32
C GLY A 43 48.28 -56.35 27.14
N LEU A 44 47.71 -57.44 26.51
CA LEU A 44 46.70 -57.28 25.47
C LEU A 44 45.40 -56.63 25.94
N LEU A 45 44.97 -56.98 27.17
CA LEU A 45 43.78 -56.39 27.79
C LEU A 45 43.99 -54.91 28.10
N LEU A 46 45.20 -54.53 28.60
CA LEU A 46 45.59 -53.14 28.81
C LEU A 46 45.66 -52.37 27.48
N ALA A 47 46.25 -52.97 26.44
CA ALA A 47 46.27 -52.39 25.12
C ALA A 47 44.87 -52.26 24.50
N ALA A 48 43.98 -53.22 24.71
CA ALA A 48 42.58 -53.16 24.27
C ALA A 48 41.79 -52.07 25.03
N ILE A 49 42.04 -51.91 26.35
CA ILE A 49 41.42 -50.82 27.13
C ILE A 49 41.92 -49.47 26.67
N VAL A 50 43.24 -49.31 26.43
CA VAL A 50 43.81 -48.08 25.90
C VAL A 50 43.27 -47.79 24.46
N ALA A 51 43.24 -48.82 23.60
CA ALA A 51 42.67 -48.66 22.27
C ALA A 51 41.19 -48.34 22.32
N PHE A 52 40.42 -48.96 23.22
CA PHE A 52 38.99 -48.69 23.42
C PHE A 52 38.77 -47.28 23.97
N THR A 53 39.56 -46.81 24.90
CA THR A 53 39.46 -45.43 25.44
C THR A 53 39.86 -44.41 24.42
N VAL A 54 40.91 -44.65 23.62
CA VAL A 54 41.30 -43.76 22.50
C VAL A 54 40.24 -43.75 21.41
N TYR A 55 39.68 -44.93 21.06
CA TYR A 55 38.60 -45.07 20.07
C TYR A 55 37.31 -44.35 20.54
N ARG A 56 36.96 -44.49 21.80
CA ARG A 56 35.79 -43.84 22.41
C ARG A 56 35.99 -42.33 22.52
N SER A 57 37.22 -41.86 22.79
CA SER A 57 37.57 -40.42 22.84
C SER A 57 37.52 -39.75 21.47
N ARG A 58 37.78 -40.51 20.36
CA ARG A 58 37.71 -40.00 19.01
C ARG A 58 36.28 -39.85 18.46
N LYS A 59 35.29 -40.56 19.02
CA LYS A 59 33.89 -40.53 18.56
C LYS A 59 33.12 -39.29 18.98
N ASN A 60 33.65 -38.46 19.89
CA ASN A 60 32.94 -37.26 20.42
C ASN A 60 33.47 -35.95 19.87
N VAL A 61 34.25 -35.93 18.78
CA VAL A 61 34.73 -34.68 18.17
C VAL A 61 33.78 -34.27 17.04
N VAL A 62 33.09 -33.16 17.23
CA VAL A 62 32.17 -32.61 16.23
C VAL A 62 32.97 -31.69 15.28
N THR A 63 32.87 -31.95 13.98
CA THR A 63 33.48 -31.08 12.97
C THR A 63 32.59 -29.85 12.78
N VAL A 64 33.19 -28.65 12.90
CA VAL A 64 32.47 -27.36 12.81
C VAL A 64 33.19 -26.43 11.87
N GLN A 65 32.44 -25.58 11.20
CA GLN A 65 32.96 -24.40 10.50
C GLN A 65 33.02 -23.24 11.49
N THR A 66 33.96 -22.32 11.26
CA THR A 66 34.15 -21.17 12.15
C THR A 66 34.13 -19.86 11.38
N GLY A 67 33.60 -18.84 12.01
CA GLY A 67 33.71 -17.43 11.62
C GLY A 67 34.36 -16.63 12.77
N LYS A 68 34.68 -15.38 12.51
CA LYS A 68 35.23 -14.48 13.53
C LYS A 68 34.27 -13.31 13.73
N ALA A 69 34.10 -12.94 14.99
CA ALA A 69 33.42 -11.70 15.33
C ALA A 69 34.27 -10.50 14.89
N GLN A 70 33.78 -9.70 13.94
CA GLN A 70 34.51 -8.58 13.36
C GLN A 70 33.74 -7.27 13.53
N LEU A 71 34.44 -6.14 13.46
CA LEU A 71 33.79 -4.84 13.41
C LEU A 71 33.44 -4.51 11.97
N GLU A 72 32.15 -4.36 11.70
CA GLU A 72 31.63 -4.05 10.37
C GLU A 72 30.57 -2.96 10.42
N ASN A 73 30.34 -2.34 9.26
CA ASN A 73 29.23 -1.39 9.12
C ASN A 73 27.97 -2.18 8.77
N LEU A 74 27.01 -2.22 9.67
CA LEU A 74 25.76 -2.93 9.48
C LEU A 74 24.66 -1.96 9.08
N ALA A 75 23.85 -2.37 8.13
CA ALA A 75 22.61 -1.69 7.76
C ALA A 75 21.46 -2.67 7.84
N ALA A 76 20.46 -2.35 8.62
CA ALA A 76 19.20 -3.05 8.62
C ALA A 76 18.39 -2.60 7.40
N VAL A 77 17.93 -3.55 6.61
CA VAL A 77 17.24 -3.29 5.36
C VAL A 77 15.91 -4.02 5.35
N VAL A 78 14.85 -3.29 5.05
CA VAL A 78 13.53 -3.83 4.80
C VAL A 78 13.28 -3.82 3.28
N SER A 79 12.87 -4.95 2.73
CA SER A 79 12.57 -5.09 1.31
C SER A 79 11.09 -5.19 1.04
N GLY A 80 10.62 -4.47 0.01
CA GLY A 80 9.25 -4.56 -0.46
C GLY A 80 9.21 -4.65 -1.98
N SER A 81 8.30 -5.45 -2.51
CA SER A 81 8.04 -5.56 -3.95
C SER A 81 6.81 -4.76 -4.34
N GLY A 82 6.79 -4.24 -5.56
CA GLY A 82 5.69 -3.43 -6.04
C GLY A 82 5.86 -2.99 -7.48
N GLU A 83 5.35 -1.82 -7.81
CA GLU A 83 5.35 -1.28 -9.16
C GLU A 83 5.76 0.19 -9.23
N ILE A 84 6.29 0.57 -10.37
CA ILE A 84 6.62 1.97 -10.68
C ILE A 84 5.34 2.70 -11.06
N LYS A 85 5.09 3.83 -10.38
CA LYS A 85 3.96 4.73 -10.68
C LYS A 85 4.43 6.19 -10.80
N PRO A 86 3.80 6.98 -11.63
CA PRO A 86 3.96 8.43 -11.58
C PRO A 86 3.32 8.95 -10.29
N LYS A 87 3.93 9.97 -9.68
CA LYS A 87 3.39 10.57 -8.46
C LYS A 87 2.02 11.19 -8.70
N THR A 88 1.84 11.82 -9.86
CA THR A 88 0.59 12.47 -10.25
C THR A 88 0.06 11.84 -11.52
N TYR A 89 -1.15 11.29 -11.46
CA TYR A 89 -1.87 10.81 -12.63
C TYR A 89 -3.37 11.05 -12.47
N VAL A 90 -4.07 11.18 -13.58
CA VAL A 90 -5.53 11.34 -13.60
C VAL A 90 -6.13 10.43 -14.66
N ASN A 91 -7.15 9.71 -14.26
CA ASN A 91 -8.00 8.97 -15.17
C ASN A 91 -9.07 9.93 -15.73
N VAL A 92 -8.97 10.25 -17.01
CA VAL A 92 -9.98 11.02 -17.72
C VAL A 92 -11.14 10.09 -18.02
N SER A 93 -12.23 10.27 -17.27
CA SER A 93 -13.44 9.43 -17.39
C SER A 93 -14.52 10.12 -18.17
N ALA A 94 -15.46 9.34 -18.73
CA ALA A 94 -16.57 9.84 -19.50
C ALA A 94 -17.56 10.62 -18.62
N ASN A 95 -17.75 11.92 -18.93
CA ASN A 95 -18.68 12.82 -18.26
C ASN A 95 -20.02 12.95 -19.02
N ALA A 96 -20.10 12.38 -20.22
CA ALA A 96 -21.29 12.32 -21.04
C ALA A 96 -21.42 10.94 -21.70
N PHE A 97 -22.66 10.54 -21.97
CA PHE A 97 -22.94 9.37 -22.81
C PHE A 97 -22.81 9.75 -24.27
N GLY A 98 -22.18 8.92 -25.06
CA GLY A 98 -22.07 9.16 -26.51
C GLY A 98 -21.02 8.29 -27.19
N LYS A 99 -20.99 8.36 -28.50
CA LYS A 99 -20.01 7.70 -29.35
C LYS A 99 -18.77 8.59 -29.50
N ILE A 100 -17.58 8.02 -29.40
CA ILE A 100 -16.33 8.74 -29.67
C ILE A 100 -16.27 9.01 -31.20
N THR A 101 -16.30 10.29 -31.54
CA THR A 101 -16.20 10.71 -32.93
C THR A 101 -14.76 10.80 -33.37
N LYS A 102 -13.88 11.31 -32.49
CA LYS A 102 -12.46 11.51 -32.80
C LYS A 102 -11.58 11.45 -31.55
N LEU A 103 -10.42 10.81 -31.73
CA LEU A 103 -9.32 10.84 -30.78
C LEU A 103 -8.18 11.66 -31.38
N PHE A 104 -7.68 12.65 -30.63
CA PHE A 104 -6.62 13.57 -31.08
C PHE A 104 -5.25 13.16 -30.57
N VAL A 105 -5.18 12.11 -29.71
CA VAL A 105 -3.98 11.63 -29.07
C VAL A 105 -3.90 10.11 -29.13
N ARG A 106 -2.68 9.59 -29.01
CA ARG A 106 -2.37 8.15 -28.95
C ARG A 106 -1.67 7.85 -27.63
N GLU A 107 -1.65 6.58 -27.28
CA GLU A 107 -0.84 6.13 -26.14
C GLU A 107 0.65 6.45 -26.38
N GLY A 108 1.29 7.06 -25.39
CA GLY A 108 2.67 7.53 -25.49
C GLY A 108 2.83 8.98 -25.95
N ASP A 109 1.76 9.69 -26.30
CA ASP A 109 1.84 11.11 -26.69
C ASP A 109 1.99 12.02 -25.47
N ARG A 110 2.81 13.07 -25.62
CA ARG A 110 2.89 14.16 -24.66
C ARG A 110 1.82 15.21 -24.93
N VAL A 111 1.07 15.53 -23.90
CA VAL A 111 -0.04 16.49 -23.97
C VAL A 111 0.21 17.69 -23.06
N ARG A 112 -0.33 18.84 -23.46
CA ARG A 112 -0.28 20.09 -22.69
C ARG A 112 -1.62 20.35 -22.02
N LYS A 113 -1.61 21.02 -20.90
CA LYS A 113 -2.82 21.48 -20.21
C LYS A 113 -3.75 22.23 -21.16
N GLY A 114 -5.03 21.84 -21.20
CA GLY A 114 -6.04 22.43 -22.08
C GLY A 114 -6.01 21.91 -23.53
N GLN A 115 -5.12 20.99 -23.88
CA GLN A 115 -5.12 20.35 -25.18
C GLN A 115 -6.34 19.45 -25.33
N LEU A 116 -7.01 19.50 -26.50
CA LEU A 116 -8.12 18.61 -26.81
C LEU A 116 -7.62 17.19 -27.03
N LEU A 117 -8.23 16.24 -26.33
CA LEU A 117 -7.85 14.83 -26.31
C LEU A 117 -8.81 13.95 -27.09
N ALA A 118 -10.10 14.14 -26.84
CA ALA A 118 -11.16 13.35 -27.45
C ALA A 118 -12.41 14.20 -27.64
N GLN A 119 -13.22 13.82 -28.60
CA GLN A 119 -14.52 14.42 -28.91
C GLN A 119 -15.57 13.32 -29.02
N LEU A 120 -16.65 13.47 -28.28
CA LEU A 120 -17.84 12.66 -28.46
C LEU A 120 -18.74 13.24 -29.55
N GLU A 121 -19.71 12.47 -29.98
CA GLU A 121 -20.76 12.92 -30.87
C GLU A 121 -21.54 14.07 -30.24
N ASN A 122 -21.50 15.22 -30.87
CA ASN A 122 -22.00 16.49 -30.34
C ASN A 122 -23.01 17.20 -31.28
N VAL A 123 -23.44 16.53 -32.36
CA VAL A 123 -24.34 17.12 -33.34
C VAL A 123 -25.63 17.63 -32.69
N GLN A 124 -26.26 16.78 -31.87
CA GLN A 124 -27.50 17.16 -31.19
C GLN A 124 -27.26 18.28 -30.19
N SER A 125 -26.22 18.16 -29.32
CA SER A 125 -25.91 19.18 -28.30
C SER A 125 -25.56 20.53 -28.95
N SER A 126 -24.85 20.55 -30.06
CA SER A 126 -24.53 21.77 -30.81
C SER A 126 -25.77 22.42 -31.44
N ALA A 127 -26.71 21.61 -31.95
CA ALA A 127 -27.99 22.09 -32.45
C ALA A 127 -28.85 22.70 -31.34
N ASP A 128 -28.89 22.06 -30.18
CA ASP A 128 -29.62 22.57 -29.00
C ASP A 128 -29.06 23.90 -28.49
N VAL A 129 -27.73 24.06 -28.51
CA VAL A 129 -27.08 25.34 -28.18
C VAL A 129 -27.46 26.39 -29.22
N ALA A 130 -27.44 26.10 -30.51
CA ALA A 130 -27.82 27.04 -31.57
C ALA A 130 -29.29 27.45 -31.44
N ALA A 131 -30.22 26.52 -31.22
CA ALA A 131 -31.64 26.80 -31.02
C ALA A 131 -31.89 27.66 -29.77
N THR A 132 -31.24 27.34 -28.66
CA THR A 132 -31.39 28.10 -27.40
C THR A 132 -30.79 29.51 -27.55
N ARG A 133 -29.68 29.67 -28.31
CA ARG A 133 -29.11 30.98 -28.62
C ARG A 133 -30.06 31.84 -29.42
N ALA A 134 -30.72 31.26 -30.44
CA ALA A 134 -31.75 31.96 -31.24
C ALA A 134 -32.93 32.37 -30.34
N SER A 135 -33.38 31.52 -29.42
CA SER A 135 -34.43 31.86 -28.45
C SER A 135 -34.02 33.03 -27.52
N LEU A 136 -32.76 33.09 -27.10
CA LEU A 136 -32.25 34.21 -26.32
C LEU A 136 -32.26 35.52 -27.15
N GLU A 137 -31.86 35.48 -28.42
CA GLU A 137 -31.90 36.68 -29.29
C GLU A 137 -33.34 37.16 -29.53
N ALA A 138 -34.30 36.23 -29.73
CA ALA A 138 -35.71 36.60 -29.80
C ALA A 138 -36.20 37.32 -28.53
N ALA A 139 -35.85 36.76 -27.33
CA ALA A 139 -36.22 37.41 -26.07
C ALA A 139 -35.57 38.78 -25.89
N ARG A 140 -34.36 39.00 -26.40
CA ARG A 140 -33.70 40.34 -26.42
C ARG A 140 -34.44 41.30 -27.32
N THR A 141 -34.87 40.86 -28.49
CA THR A 141 -35.67 41.69 -29.40
C THR A 141 -37.02 42.05 -28.78
N ASP A 142 -37.69 41.12 -28.11
CA ASP A 142 -38.93 41.42 -27.37
C ASP A 142 -38.72 42.46 -26.26
N ALA A 143 -37.61 42.38 -25.52
CA ALA A 143 -37.30 43.37 -24.50
C ALA A 143 -37.00 44.74 -25.07
N ILE A 144 -36.37 44.82 -26.26
CA ILE A 144 -36.17 46.11 -26.98
C ILE A 144 -37.52 46.70 -27.40
N ALA A 145 -38.44 45.86 -27.91
CA ALA A 145 -39.78 46.29 -28.25
C ALA A 145 -40.57 46.81 -27.06
N ALA A 146 -40.51 46.10 -25.92
CA ALA A 146 -41.11 46.52 -24.66
C ALA A 146 -40.51 47.83 -24.11
N ALA A 147 -39.19 48.02 -24.25
CA ALA A 147 -38.52 49.28 -23.89
C ALA A 147 -38.96 50.43 -24.77
N ALA A 148 -39.16 50.21 -26.07
CA ALA A 148 -39.70 51.22 -26.99
C ALA A 148 -41.16 51.59 -26.62
N ALA A 149 -41.99 50.59 -26.25
CA ALA A 149 -43.36 50.85 -25.78
C ALA A 149 -43.38 51.69 -24.48
N LEU A 150 -42.47 51.39 -23.53
CA LEU A 150 -42.33 52.23 -22.32
C LEU A 150 -41.94 53.67 -22.67
N LYS A 151 -41.01 53.87 -23.61
CA LYS A 151 -40.60 55.21 -24.05
C LYS A 151 -41.78 55.97 -24.71
N THR A 152 -42.63 55.27 -25.48
CA THR A 152 -43.85 55.84 -26.06
C THR A 152 -44.84 56.26 -24.96
N ALA A 153 -45.04 55.38 -23.93
CA ALA A 153 -45.90 55.69 -22.79
C ALA A 153 -45.38 56.91 -21.99
N GLN A 154 -44.06 57.04 -21.83
CA GLN A 154 -43.41 58.21 -21.19
C GLN A 154 -43.65 59.54 -22.01
N ALA A 155 -43.56 59.45 -23.32
CA ALA A 155 -43.85 60.56 -24.18
C ALA A 155 -45.31 60.98 -24.09
N ASN A 156 -46.26 60.04 -24.01
CA ASN A 156 -47.69 60.34 -23.82
C ASN A 156 -47.95 60.98 -22.47
N LEU A 157 -47.26 60.58 -21.40
CA LEU A 157 -47.34 61.25 -20.09
C LEU A 157 -46.82 62.68 -20.20
N ALA A 158 -45.71 62.93 -20.89
CA ALA A 158 -45.20 64.31 -21.09
C ALA A 158 -46.22 65.23 -21.79
N ARG A 159 -46.92 64.66 -22.83
CA ARG A 159 -48.02 65.38 -23.51
C ARG A 159 -49.20 65.64 -22.57
N ALA A 160 -49.67 64.62 -21.80
CA ALA A 160 -50.75 64.77 -20.87
C ALA A 160 -50.46 65.82 -19.79
N LYS A 161 -49.19 65.89 -19.32
CA LYS A 161 -48.75 66.97 -18.39
C LYS A 161 -48.86 68.39 -19.04
N ALA A 162 -48.41 68.55 -20.27
CA ALA A 162 -48.51 69.79 -20.98
C ALA A 162 -49.96 70.25 -21.21
N ASP A 163 -50.86 69.24 -21.49
CA ASP A 163 -52.30 69.54 -21.65
C ASP A 163 -52.92 69.91 -20.29
N ASP A 164 -52.53 69.26 -19.20
CA ASP A 164 -52.93 69.63 -17.83
C ASP A 164 -52.49 71.06 -17.44
N ASP A 165 -51.18 71.31 -17.64
CA ASP A 165 -50.61 72.64 -17.37
C ASP A 165 -51.42 73.79 -18.08
N ARG A 166 -51.76 73.54 -19.34
CA ARG A 166 -52.57 74.51 -20.13
C ARG A 166 -53.99 74.64 -19.54
N ALA A 167 -54.66 73.50 -19.27
CA ALA A 167 -56.02 73.52 -18.74
C ALA A 167 -56.08 74.19 -17.35
N LYS A 168 -55.04 73.91 -16.52
CA LYS A 168 -54.88 74.57 -15.20
C LYS A 168 -54.71 76.07 -15.26
N LEU A 169 -53.90 76.57 -16.18
CA LEU A 169 -53.69 78.00 -16.39
C LEU A 169 -54.99 78.62 -16.83
N ASP A 170 -55.79 78.06 -17.74
CA ASP A 170 -57.06 78.50 -18.18
C ASP A 170 -58.10 78.52 -17.05
N TRP A 171 -58.13 77.47 -16.21
CA TRP A 171 -59.00 77.48 -15.04
C TRP A 171 -58.64 78.53 -13.99
N VAL A 172 -57.31 78.68 -13.64
CA VAL A 172 -56.85 79.70 -12.72
C VAL A 172 -57.24 81.14 -13.22
N ARG A 173 -57.11 81.36 -14.53
CA ARG A 173 -57.56 82.65 -15.16
C ARG A 173 -59.08 82.81 -15.02
N ALA A 174 -59.83 81.76 -15.32
CA ALA A 174 -61.30 81.81 -15.16
C ALA A 174 -61.75 82.02 -13.72
N GLN A 175 -61.05 81.44 -12.75
CA GLN A 175 -61.30 81.63 -11.31
C GLN A 175 -61.10 83.09 -10.90
N GLY A 176 -60.08 83.78 -11.41
CA GLY A 176 -59.84 85.17 -11.15
C GLY A 176 -60.95 86.08 -11.77
N LEU A 177 -61.37 85.76 -12.98
CA LEU A 177 -62.45 86.55 -13.67
C LEU A 177 -63.83 86.30 -13.03
N TYR A 178 -64.08 85.06 -12.56
CA TYR A 178 -65.35 84.72 -11.87
C TYR A 178 -65.43 85.45 -10.50
N LYS A 179 -64.35 85.50 -9.74
CA LYS A 179 -64.25 86.26 -8.48
C LYS A 179 -64.51 87.79 -8.72
N GLY A 180 -64.13 88.27 -9.88
CA GLY A 180 -64.42 89.67 -10.32
C GLY A 180 -65.80 89.82 -10.97
N ALA A 181 -66.68 88.82 -10.94
CA ALA A 181 -68.01 88.80 -11.59
C ALA A 181 -67.97 89.13 -13.11
N LEU A 182 -66.86 88.81 -13.82
CA LEU A 182 -66.65 89.11 -15.23
C LEU A 182 -67.04 87.98 -16.19
N ILE A 183 -67.33 86.74 -15.65
CA ILE A 183 -67.76 85.54 -16.45
C ILE A 183 -68.93 84.83 -15.74
N ALA A 184 -69.70 84.08 -16.53
CA ALA A 184 -70.78 83.25 -16.04
C ALA A 184 -70.29 82.04 -15.24
N LYS A 185 -71.09 81.54 -14.28
CA LYS A 185 -70.75 80.37 -13.51
C LYS A 185 -70.57 79.15 -14.41
N ALA A 186 -71.35 78.96 -15.44
CA ALA A 186 -71.26 77.92 -16.42
C ALA A 186 -69.87 77.85 -17.11
N ASP A 187 -69.31 79.03 -17.47
CA ASP A 187 -67.95 79.07 -18.11
C ASP A 187 -66.84 78.69 -17.12
N TYR A 188 -67.00 79.16 -15.83
CA TYR A 188 -66.09 78.73 -14.78
C TYR A 188 -66.15 77.20 -14.54
N ASP A 189 -67.36 76.65 -14.38
CA ASP A 189 -67.57 75.22 -14.17
C ASP A 189 -67.05 74.38 -15.37
N ALA A 190 -67.23 74.87 -16.61
CA ALA A 190 -66.68 74.23 -17.81
C ALA A 190 -65.14 74.21 -17.83
N LYS A 191 -64.45 75.25 -17.41
CA LYS A 191 -62.99 75.29 -17.31
C LYS A 191 -62.46 74.41 -16.22
N LYS A 192 -63.17 74.38 -15.06
CA LYS A 192 -62.87 73.46 -13.98
C LYS A 192 -62.94 71.96 -14.38
N ALA A 193 -64.03 71.61 -15.03
CA ALA A 193 -64.26 70.26 -15.54
C ALA A 193 -63.18 69.86 -16.61
N ALA A 194 -62.76 70.80 -17.46
CA ALA A 194 -61.72 70.58 -18.44
C ALA A 194 -60.34 70.30 -17.77
N TRP A 195 -60.02 71.03 -16.66
CA TRP A 195 -58.78 70.73 -15.91
C TRP A 195 -58.89 69.40 -15.16
N GLU A 196 -59.98 69.09 -14.49
CA GLU A 196 -60.20 67.80 -13.82
C GLU A 196 -60.09 66.64 -14.83
N ALA A 197 -60.59 66.81 -16.04
CA ALA A 197 -60.44 65.78 -17.11
C ALA A 197 -58.95 65.60 -17.57
N ALA A 198 -58.19 66.76 -17.66
CA ALA A 198 -56.78 66.71 -17.97
C ALA A 198 -55.95 66.02 -16.87
N GLU A 199 -56.24 66.27 -15.60
CA GLU A 199 -55.66 65.66 -14.44
C GLU A 199 -55.88 64.09 -14.45
N ALA A 200 -57.13 63.70 -14.77
CA ALA A 200 -57.48 62.29 -14.96
C ALA A 200 -56.67 61.64 -16.10
N GLY A 201 -56.37 62.42 -17.17
CA GLY A 201 -55.49 61.98 -18.26
C GLY A 201 -54.06 61.70 -17.85
N ILE A 202 -53.51 62.48 -16.87
CA ILE A 202 -52.18 62.19 -16.26
C ILE A 202 -52.25 60.80 -15.52
N ALA A 203 -53.28 60.63 -14.70
CA ALA A 203 -53.40 59.36 -13.96
C ALA A 203 -53.50 58.16 -14.91
N GLN A 204 -54.26 58.29 -16.01
CA GLN A 204 -54.32 57.22 -17.05
C GLN A 204 -53.00 57.00 -17.71
N SER A 205 -52.22 58.03 -18.04
CA SER A 205 -50.91 57.88 -18.66
C SER A 205 -49.86 57.29 -17.70
N GLN A 206 -49.98 57.57 -16.40
CA GLN A 206 -49.15 56.94 -15.36
C GLN A 206 -49.44 55.43 -15.23
N ALA A 207 -50.71 55.05 -15.26
CA ALA A 207 -51.14 53.66 -15.26
C ALA A 207 -50.59 52.92 -16.50
N GLN A 208 -50.61 53.58 -17.69
CA GLN A 208 -50.01 53.01 -18.92
C GLN A 208 -48.49 52.83 -18.83
N ILE A 209 -47.77 53.76 -18.16
CA ILE A 209 -46.33 53.60 -17.87
C ILE A 209 -46.11 52.41 -16.94
N ALA A 210 -46.88 52.27 -15.86
CA ALA A 210 -46.78 51.14 -14.96
C ALA A 210 -46.98 49.80 -15.67
N GLN A 211 -47.99 49.73 -16.56
CA GLN A 211 -48.23 48.58 -17.40
C GLN A 211 -47.05 48.26 -18.33
N SER A 212 -46.55 49.24 -19.08
CA SER A 212 -45.42 49.08 -20.00
C SER A 212 -44.13 48.72 -19.25
N ARG A 213 -43.94 49.25 -18.03
CA ARG A 213 -42.81 48.90 -17.17
C ARG A 213 -42.87 47.44 -16.73
N ALA A 214 -44.02 46.94 -16.31
CA ALA A 214 -44.23 45.54 -15.95
C ALA A 214 -44.01 44.62 -17.17
N GLN A 215 -44.39 45.04 -18.37
CA GLN A 215 -44.12 44.31 -19.61
C GLN A 215 -42.60 44.21 -19.91
N LEU A 216 -41.87 45.31 -19.72
CA LEU A 216 -40.41 45.33 -19.90
C LEU A 216 -39.73 44.45 -18.86
N GLU A 217 -40.13 44.49 -17.59
CA GLU A 217 -39.61 43.65 -16.54
C GLU A 217 -39.87 42.15 -16.82
N SER A 218 -41.07 41.81 -17.29
CA SER A 218 -41.40 40.44 -17.75
C SER A 218 -40.49 40.00 -18.91
N ALA A 219 -40.24 40.85 -19.92
CA ALA A 219 -39.36 40.56 -21.02
C ALA A 219 -37.90 40.38 -20.56
N GLN A 220 -37.43 41.21 -19.62
CA GLN A 220 -36.12 41.04 -18.98
C GLN A 220 -36.00 39.70 -18.21
N GLY A 221 -37.08 39.32 -17.51
CA GLY A 221 -37.18 38.02 -16.86
C GLY A 221 -37.00 36.84 -17.83
N ARG A 222 -37.60 36.93 -19.03
CA ARG A 222 -37.42 35.93 -20.11
C ARG A 222 -35.98 35.88 -20.61
N ILE A 223 -35.28 37.00 -20.74
CA ILE A 223 -33.84 37.01 -21.08
C ILE A 223 -33.04 36.21 -20.04
N THR A 224 -33.26 36.50 -18.74
CA THR A 224 -32.56 35.79 -17.66
C THR A 224 -32.82 34.27 -17.69
N GLN A 225 -34.07 33.89 -17.93
CA GLN A 225 -34.45 32.48 -18.07
C GLN A 225 -33.74 31.80 -19.26
N ASN A 226 -33.76 32.46 -20.45
CA ASN A 226 -33.11 31.90 -21.65
C ASN A 226 -31.58 31.88 -21.51
N GLN A 227 -30.97 32.85 -20.81
CA GLN A 227 -29.55 32.82 -20.47
C GLN A 227 -29.21 31.62 -19.59
N ALA A 228 -30.01 31.34 -18.56
CA ALA A 228 -29.81 30.17 -17.71
C ALA A 228 -29.95 28.87 -18.50
N ASN A 229 -30.92 28.78 -19.40
CA ASN A 229 -31.12 27.66 -20.29
C ASN A 229 -29.92 27.46 -21.25
N LEU A 230 -29.43 28.55 -21.85
CA LEU A 230 -28.24 28.53 -22.71
C LEU A 230 -27.00 28.00 -21.97
N ARG A 231 -26.76 28.45 -20.73
CA ARG A 231 -25.65 27.93 -19.91
C ARG A 231 -25.80 26.44 -19.70
N ARG A 232 -27.00 25.94 -19.39
CA ARG A 232 -27.26 24.53 -19.17
C ARG A 232 -26.96 23.67 -20.43
N VAL A 233 -27.41 24.08 -21.60
CA VAL A 233 -27.17 23.32 -22.84
C VAL A 233 -25.73 23.45 -23.32
N THR A 234 -25.05 24.59 -23.05
CA THR A 234 -23.63 24.77 -23.33
C THR A 234 -22.78 23.84 -22.44
N ASP A 235 -23.11 23.69 -21.13
CA ASP A 235 -22.43 22.74 -20.23
C ASP A 235 -22.55 21.30 -20.73
N VAL A 236 -23.69 20.93 -21.30
CA VAL A 236 -23.88 19.59 -21.92
C VAL A 236 -22.99 19.43 -23.15
N LEU A 237 -22.87 20.45 -23.98
CA LEU A 237 -22.00 20.46 -25.15
C LEU A 237 -20.51 20.39 -24.72
N ASP A 238 -20.12 21.18 -23.73
CA ASP A 238 -18.72 21.21 -23.24
C ASP A 238 -18.29 19.85 -22.68
N LYS A 239 -19.21 19.07 -22.08
CA LYS A 239 -18.96 17.70 -21.61
C LYS A 239 -18.70 16.69 -22.73
N THR A 240 -18.93 17.05 -23.98
CA THR A 240 -18.59 16.19 -25.12
C THR A 240 -17.13 16.38 -25.58
N TYR A 241 -16.43 17.38 -25.08
CA TYR A 241 -15.01 17.63 -25.34
C TYR A 241 -14.17 17.33 -24.11
N TYR A 242 -13.10 16.58 -24.31
CA TYR A 242 -12.17 16.18 -23.24
C TYR A 242 -10.85 16.87 -23.42
N PHE A 243 -10.43 17.56 -22.38
CA PHE A 243 -9.18 18.34 -22.37
C PHE A 243 -8.23 17.80 -21.31
N ALA A 244 -6.92 17.95 -21.56
CA ALA A 244 -5.89 17.57 -20.62
C ALA A 244 -5.91 18.49 -19.39
N PRO A 245 -5.97 17.92 -18.16
CA PRO A 245 -6.01 18.73 -16.92
C PRO A 245 -4.67 19.37 -16.57
N PHE A 246 -3.56 18.75 -16.99
CA PHE A 246 -2.18 19.20 -16.79
C PHE A 246 -1.25 18.70 -17.90
N ASP A 247 -0.02 19.17 -17.92
CA ASP A 247 1.01 18.70 -18.86
C ASP A 247 1.49 17.31 -18.47
N GLY A 248 1.42 16.36 -19.39
CA GLY A 248 1.74 14.96 -19.06
C GLY A 248 1.88 14.05 -20.27
N LEU A 249 2.00 12.76 -19.98
CA LEU A 249 2.07 11.67 -20.97
C LEU A 249 0.79 10.85 -20.91
N VAL A 250 0.22 10.50 -22.05
CA VAL A 250 -0.88 9.52 -22.15
C VAL A 250 -0.31 8.13 -21.91
N THR A 251 -0.59 7.54 -20.76
CA THR A 251 -0.03 6.24 -20.36
C THR A 251 -0.92 5.06 -20.68
N ASN A 252 -2.22 5.29 -20.81
CA ASN A 252 -3.19 4.27 -21.16
C ASN A 252 -4.34 4.88 -21.96
N LEU A 253 -4.74 4.25 -23.06
CA LEU A 253 -5.84 4.64 -23.93
C LEU A 253 -6.68 3.41 -24.31
N PRO A 254 -7.56 2.94 -23.41
CA PRO A 254 -8.32 1.70 -23.62
C PRO A 254 -9.44 1.82 -24.66
N VAL A 255 -9.80 3.04 -25.06
CA VAL A 255 -10.94 3.31 -25.96
C VAL A 255 -10.48 3.57 -27.40
N ARG A 256 -11.41 3.37 -28.35
CA ARG A 256 -11.20 3.57 -29.80
C ARG A 256 -12.23 4.51 -30.41
N GLU A 257 -11.86 5.14 -31.53
CA GLU A 257 -12.83 5.89 -32.35
C GLU A 257 -13.99 4.99 -32.78
N GLY A 258 -15.19 5.50 -32.64
CA GLY A 258 -16.41 4.75 -32.97
C GLY A 258 -17.00 3.97 -31.77
N GLU A 259 -16.30 3.88 -30.68
CA GLU A 259 -16.78 3.20 -29.47
C GLU A 259 -17.76 4.09 -28.69
N THR A 260 -18.76 3.47 -28.05
CA THR A 260 -19.71 4.18 -27.20
C THR A 260 -19.24 4.16 -25.77
N VAL A 261 -19.12 5.33 -25.18
CA VAL A 261 -18.77 5.48 -23.77
C VAL A 261 -20.00 5.80 -22.93
N VAL A 262 -19.99 5.34 -21.72
CA VAL A 262 -21.08 5.54 -20.77
C VAL A 262 -20.56 6.26 -19.54
N ILE A 263 -21.40 7.10 -18.93
CA ILE A 263 -21.12 7.68 -17.61
C ILE A 263 -21.18 6.52 -16.64
N GLY A 264 -20.02 6.08 -16.18
CA GLY A 264 -19.91 4.86 -15.42
C GLY A 264 -19.70 5.05 -13.93
N ILE A 265 -20.04 4.01 -13.20
CA ILE A 265 -19.53 3.73 -11.85
C ILE A 265 -18.01 3.59 -11.98
N GLN A 266 -17.25 4.20 -11.08
CA GLN A 266 -15.78 4.12 -11.05
C GLN A 266 -15.30 2.69 -11.28
N ASN A 267 -14.34 2.50 -12.19
CA ASN A 267 -13.73 1.23 -12.59
C ASN A 267 -14.61 0.29 -13.44
N SER A 268 -15.70 0.79 -14.03
CA SER A 268 -16.42 0.01 -15.06
C SER A 268 -15.68 0.08 -16.41
N PRO A 269 -15.53 -1.02 -17.12
CA PRO A 269 -15.02 -1.01 -18.49
C PRO A 269 -15.85 -0.05 -19.36
N GLY A 270 -15.19 0.87 -20.08
CA GLY A 270 -15.84 1.88 -20.92
C GLY A 270 -16.16 3.22 -20.24
N SER A 271 -15.88 3.39 -18.93
CA SER A 271 -16.01 4.68 -18.26
C SER A 271 -14.74 5.53 -18.31
N THR A 272 -13.57 4.90 -18.40
CA THR A 272 -12.27 5.59 -18.49
C THR A 272 -11.86 5.71 -19.94
N LEU A 273 -11.69 6.95 -20.41
CA LEU A 273 -11.21 7.22 -21.78
C LEU A 273 -9.70 7.04 -21.88
N MET A 274 -8.97 7.64 -20.95
CA MET A 274 -7.51 7.56 -20.93
C MET A 274 -6.94 7.92 -19.57
N THR A 275 -5.68 7.57 -19.35
CA THR A 275 -4.91 7.99 -18.17
C THR A 275 -3.79 8.91 -18.62
N ILE A 276 -3.69 10.07 -17.97
CA ILE A 276 -2.61 11.04 -18.17
C ILE A 276 -1.77 11.08 -16.91
N ALA A 277 -0.46 11.02 -17.06
CA ALA A 277 0.49 10.97 -15.98
C ALA A 277 1.60 12.01 -16.14
N ASP A 278 1.96 12.63 -15.04
CA ASP A 278 3.14 13.49 -14.96
C ASP A 278 4.38 12.64 -14.67
N MET A 279 5.26 12.54 -15.65
CA MET A 279 6.48 11.73 -15.58
C MET A 279 7.67 12.47 -14.95
N SER A 280 7.49 13.70 -14.46
CA SER A 280 8.56 14.48 -13.81
C SER A 280 8.98 13.88 -12.47
N ILE A 281 8.04 13.30 -11.73
CA ILE A 281 8.28 12.64 -10.45
C ILE A 281 7.75 11.21 -10.52
N ILE A 282 8.68 10.27 -10.45
CA ILE A 282 8.39 8.84 -10.48
C ILE A 282 8.57 8.25 -9.09
N THR A 283 7.66 7.40 -8.69
CA THR A 283 7.66 6.71 -7.41
C THR A 283 7.64 5.20 -7.60
N ALA A 284 8.23 4.49 -6.67
CA ALA A 284 8.04 3.05 -6.49
C ALA A 284 7.02 2.85 -5.38
N GLU A 285 5.88 2.29 -5.71
CA GLU A 285 4.83 1.92 -4.75
C GLU A 285 5.00 0.46 -4.39
N VAL A 286 5.59 0.18 -3.22
CA VAL A 286 5.94 -1.16 -2.77
C VAL A 286 5.12 -1.59 -1.58
N LYS A 287 4.93 -2.90 -1.45
CA LYS A 287 4.26 -3.55 -0.33
C LYS A 287 5.30 -4.10 0.63
N VAL A 288 5.19 -3.74 1.88
CA VAL A 288 6.06 -4.15 2.98
C VAL A 288 5.23 -4.92 4.00
N ASP A 289 5.78 -6.01 4.51
CA ASP A 289 5.12 -6.87 5.50
C ASP A 289 4.84 -6.13 6.82
N GLU A 290 3.77 -6.56 7.53
CA GLU A 290 3.35 -5.99 8.81
C GLU A 290 4.46 -6.04 9.89
N THR A 291 5.30 -7.07 9.86
CA THR A 291 6.40 -7.23 10.82
C THR A 291 7.53 -6.22 10.61
N ASP A 292 7.74 -5.79 9.38
CA ASP A 292 8.85 -4.95 8.98
C ASP A 292 8.50 -3.46 8.94
N ILE A 293 7.22 -3.14 8.69
CA ILE A 293 6.75 -1.75 8.53
C ILE A 293 6.99 -0.88 9.76
N VAL A 294 7.01 -1.47 10.95
CA VAL A 294 7.23 -0.77 12.22
C VAL A 294 8.57 -0.02 12.24
N ASN A 295 9.56 -0.53 11.50
CA ASN A 295 10.90 0.04 11.43
C ASN A 295 11.06 1.07 10.29
N VAL A 296 10.07 1.20 9.40
CA VAL A 296 10.12 2.12 8.26
C VAL A 296 9.64 3.51 8.68
N GLN A 297 10.40 4.55 8.34
CA GLN A 297 10.09 5.95 8.66
C GLN A 297 10.20 6.83 7.41
N LEU A 298 9.47 7.93 7.42
CA LEU A 298 9.54 8.93 6.36
C LEU A 298 10.96 9.52 6.25
N GLY A 299 11.42 9.71 5.00
CA GLY A 299 12.73 10.29 4.71
C GLY A 299 13.89 9.29 4.70
N GLN A 300 13.68 8.03 5.09
CA GLN A 300 14.73 7.01 5.03
C GLN A 300 15.21 6.79 3.59
N PRO A 301 16.51 6.58 3.38
CA PRO A 301 17.06 6.26 2.07
C PRO A 301 16.63 4.85 1.64
N ALA A 302 16.35 4.72 0.37
CA ALA A 302 15.98 3.44 -0.25
C ALA A 302 16.75 3.24 -1.55
N GLU A 303 17.05 2.00 -1.83
CA GLU A 303 17.61 1.54 -3.10
C GLU A 303 16.52 0.78 -3.86
N VAL A 304 16.19 1.26 -5.06
CA VAL A 304 15.12 0.72 -5.90
C VAL A 304 15.73 0.03 -7.10
N THR A 305 15.41 -1.25 -7.26
CA THR A 305 15.77 -2.04 -8.44
C THR A 305 14.54 -2.30 -9.27
N ILE A 306 14.65 -2.15 -10.58
CA ILE A 306 13.56 -2.34 -11.53
C ILE A 306 13.87 -3.60 -12.33
N ASP A 307 12.95 -4.56 -12.36
CA ASP A 307 13.19 -5.87 -12.99
C ASP A 307 13.48 -5.77 -14.48
N ALA A 308 12.88 -4.78 -15.15
CA ALA A 308 13.12 -4.50 -16.56
C ALA A 308 14.51 -3.90 -16.87
N ILE A 309 15.24 -3.44 -15.86
CA ILE A 309 16.57 -2.81 -16.03
C ILE A 309 17.56 -3.52 -15.11
N PRO A 310 18.03 -4.71 -15.49
CA PRO A 310 18.94 -5.49 -14.65
C PRO A 310 20.27 -4.75 -14.44
N ASN A 311 20.89 -5.00 -13.28
CA ASN A 311 22.19 -4.44 -12.88
C ASN A 311 22.23 -2.90 -12.68
N LYS A 312 21.08 -2.25 -12.55
CA LYS A 312 21.00 -0.83 -12.16
C LYS A 312 20.09 -0.68 -10.95
N SER A 313 20.57 0.05 -9.96
CA SER A 313 19.78 0.48 -8.82
C SER A 313 19.64 2.00 -8.84
N PHE A 314 18.48 2.47 -8.39
CA PHE A 314 18.15 3.88 -8.32
C PHE A 314 18.00 4.28 -6.86
N LYS A 315 18.61 5.39 -6.48
CA LYS A 315 18.45 5.94 -5.14
C LYS A 315 17.09 6.60 -5.03
N GLY A 316 16.44 6.38 -3.88
CA GLY A 316 15.18 7.01 -3.56
C GLY A 316 15.07 7.36 -2.09
N LYS A 317 13.98 8.00 -1.72
CA LYS A 317 13.62 8.28 -0.33
C LYS A 317 12.16 7.89 -0.09
N VAL A 318 11.89 7.36 1.10
CA VAL A 318 10.52 7.10 1.55
C VAL A 318 9.79 8.43 1.73
N THR A 319 8.72 8.63 0.97
CA THR A 319 7.92 9.87 1.00
C THR A 319 6.54 9.69 1.58
N GLU A 320 6.00 8.47 1.54
CA GLU A 320 4.69 8.16 2.09
C GLU A 320 4.66 6.73 2.64
N ILE A 321 3.96 6.53 3.75
CA ILE A 321 3.70 5.22 4.36
C ILE A 321 2.19 5.12 4.54
N GLY A 322 1.58 4.11 3.94
CA GLY A 322 0.14 3.86 4.03
C GLY A 322 -0.26 3.42 5.44
N ASN A 323 -1.34 4.01 5.93
CA ASN A 323 -1.87 3.68 7.26
C ASN A 323 -2.81 2.47 7.24
N ASN A 324 -3.24 2.02 6.06
CA ASN A 324 -4.15 0.90 5.90
C ASN A 324 -3.40 -0.34 5.40
N ALA A 325 -3.63 -1.46 6.07
CA ALA A 325 -3.15 -2.75 5.61
C ALA A 325 -3.91 -3.18 4.34
N VAL A 326 -3.19 -3.70 3.38
CA VAL A 326 -3.72 -4.35 2.18
C VAL A 326 -3.60 -5.85 2.38
N VAL A 327 -4.73 -6.55 2.38
CA VAL A 327 -4.75 -8.00 2.49
C VAL A 327 -4.13 -8.61 1.24
N ARG A 328 -3.19 -9.53 1.41
CA ARG A 328 -2.57 -10.27 0.31
C ARG A 328 -3.57 -11.30 -0.23
N SER A 329 -4.39 -10.89 -1.22
CA SER A 329 -5.30 -11.79 -1.92
C SER A 329 -4.49 -12.82 -2.73
N THR A 330 -4.41 -14.04 -2.23
CA THR A 330 -4.04 -15.20 -3.05
C THR A 330 -5.24 -15.53 -3.92
N GLY A 331 -5.16 -15.18 -5.20
CA GLY A 331 -6.25 -15.19 -6.19
C GLY A 331 -6.91 -16.55 -6.49
N VAL A 332 -7.52 -17.16 -5.50
CA VAL A 332 -8.44 -18.30 -5.68
C VAL A 332 -9.74 -17.96 -4.97
N SER A 333 -10.63 -17.31 -5.69
CA SER A 333 -12.03 -17.13 -5.27
C SER A 333 -12.77 -18.46 -5.47
N THR A 334 -12.61 -19.40 -4.56
CA THR A 334 -13.59 -20.47 -4.37
C THR A 334 -14.45 -20.09 -3.19
N SER A 335 -15.71 -19.84 -3.47
CA SER A 335 -16.79 -19.65 -2.52
C SER A 335 -16.94 -20.88 -1.63
N GLN A 336 -16.15 -20.91 -0.56
CA GLN A 336 -16.43 -21.77 0.60
C GLN A 336 -15.76 -21.14 1.82
N GLN A 337 -16.55 -20.95 2.84
CA GLN A 337 -16.23 -20.52 4.18
C GLN A 337 -14.93 -21.21 4.67
N SER A 338 -13.79 -20.57 4.57
CA SER A 338 -12.55 -21.02 5.19
C SER A 338 -12.35 -20.25 6.48
N ILE A 339 -12.44 -21.02 7.55
CA ILE A 339 -11.89 -20.83 8.89
C ILE A 339 -10.62 -19.97 8.80
N ALA A 340 -10.58 -18.89 9.61
CA ALA A 340 -9.50 -17.94 9.82
C ALA A 340 -8.09 -18.48 9.51
N SER A 341 -7.66 -18.31 8.28
CA SER A 341 -6.25 -18.26 7.96
C SER A 341 -5.78 -16.84 8.28
N GLU A 342 -4.72 -16.69 9.06
CA GLU A 342 -4.03 -15.42 9.26
C GLU A 342 -3.65 -14.88 7.88
N GLU A 343 -4.48 -13.96 7.37
CA GLU A 343 -4.21 -13.31 6.09
C GLU A 343 -3.00 -12.38 6.30
N ALA A 344 -1.93 -12.67 5.58
CA ALA A 344 -0.75 -11.82 5.58
C ALA A 344 -1.13 -10.41 5.15
N LYS A 345 -0.79 -9.42 5.97
CA LYS A 345 -1.09 -8.01 5.76
C LYS A 345 0.15 -7.28 5.29
N ASP A 346 0.00 -6.58 4.19
CA ASP A 346 1.05 -5.72 3.65
C ASP A 346 0.67 -4.25 3.83
N PHE A 347 1.66 -3.40 4.01
CA PHE A 347 1.49 -1.95 4.03
C PHE A 347 2.13 -1.32 2.79
N LYS A 348 1.43 -0.33 2.25
CA LYS A 348 1.93 0.44 1.12
C LYS A 348 3.02 1.41 1.57
N VAL A 349 4.19 1.36 0.93
CA VAL A 349 5.27 2.31 1.10
C VAL A 349 5.60 2.94 -0.26
N VAL A 350 5.66 4.26 -0.30
CA VAL A 350 5.98 5.01 -1.52
C VAL A 350 7.39 5.57 -1.41
N VAL A 351 8.23 5.18 -2.34
CA VAL A 351 9.61 5.65 -2.45
C VAL A 351 9.72 6.53 -3.70
N THR A 352 10.06 7.79 -3.52
CA THR A 352 10.32 8.71 -4.64
C THR A 352 11.73 8.50 -5.17
N LEU A 353 11.85 8.22 -6.46
CA LEU A 353 13.13 8.01 -7.14
C LEU A 353 13.85 9.35 -7.34
N GLN A 354 15.16 9.32 -7.19
CA GLN A 354 16.05 10.43 -7.54
C GLN A 354 16.63 10.17 -8.93
N ASN A 355 16.50 11.14 -9.84
CA ASN A 355 17.00 11.07 -11.21
C ASN A 355 16.54 9.79 -11.96
N PRO A 356 15.22 9.55 -12.08
CA PRO A 356 14.72 8.42 -12.85
C PRO A 356 15.09 8.57 -14.33
N PRO A 357 15.32 7.47 -15.08
CA PRO A 357 15.54 7.54 -16.51
C PRO A 357 14.29 8.03 -17.24
N GLU A 358 14.47 8.82 -18.31
CA GLU A 358 13.36 9.43 -19.06
C GLU A 358 12.40 8.42 -19.72
N ASN A 359 12.86 7.20 -19.98
CA ASN A 359 12.10 6.16 -20.68
C ASN A 359 11.44 5.15 -19.74
N LEU A 360 11.26 5.50 -18.46
CA LEU A 360 10.61 4.61 -17.52
C LEU A 360 9.11 4.52 -17.80
N ARG A 361 8.60 3.31 -17.94
CA ARG A 361 7.17 3.08 -18.14
C ARG A 361 6.49 2.80 -16.80
N PRO A 362 5.34 3.41 -16.51
CA PRO A 362 4.52 3.02 -15.36
C PRO A 362 4.08 1.56 -15.45
N GLY A 363 3.89 0.92 -14.29
CA GLY A 363 3.49 -0.49 -14.21
C GLY A 363 4.64 -1.50 -14.24
N LEU A 364 5.90 -1.06 -14.37
CA LEU A 364 7.05 -1.96 -14.26
C LEU A 364 7.21 -2.47 -12.84
N SER A 365 7.47 -3.77 -12.70
CA SER A 365 7.77 -4.40 -11.41
C SER A 365 9.08 -3.89 -10.85
N THR A 366 9.08 -3.67 -9.53
CA THR A 366 10.21 -3.11 -8.81
C THR A 366 10.34 -3.67 -7.41
N THR A 367 11.56 -3.70 -6.90
CA THR A 367 11.86 -4.03 -5.52
C THR A 367 12.59 -2.87 -4.88
N ALA A 368 12.07 -2.37 -3.76
CA ALA A 368 12.74 -1.34 -2.97
C ALA A 368 13.34 -1.95 -1.70
N LYS A 369 14.58 -1.58 -1.41
CA LYS A 369 15.29 -1.90 -0.18
C LYS A 369 15.44 -0.63 0.64
N VAL A 370 14.65 -0.49 1.69
CA VAL A 370 14.66 0.66 2.59
C VAL A 370 15.66 0.42 3.70
N THR A 371 16.63 1.31 3.87
CA THR A 371 17.57 1.25 5.00
C THR A 371 16.93 1.88 6.23
N THR A 372 16.59 1.03 7.19
CA THR A 372 15.87 1.44 8.42
C THR A 372 16.80 1.89 9.53
N ALA A 373 17.97 1.26 9.65
CA ALA A 373 18.99 1.63 10.63
C ALA A 373 20.38 1.37 10.08
N THR A 374 21.35 2.19 10.49
CA THR A 374 22.77 2.00 10.14
C THR A 374 23.60 2.09 11.42
N ARG A 375 24.52 1.15 11.60
CA ARG A 375 25.51 1.17 12.68
C ARG A 375 26.90 1.09 12.07
N GLN A 376 27.76 2.02 12.45
CA GLN A 376 29.17 2.00 12.07
C GLN A 376 29.99 1.31 13.14
N ASN A 377 30.96 0.49 12.74
CA ASN A 377 31.86 -0.25 13.64
C ASN A 377 31.09 -1.11 14.68
N ALA A 378 29.99 -1.74 14.27
CA ALA A 378 29.26 -2.69 15.12
C ALA A 378 29.98 -4.04 15.14
N LEU A 379 30.00 -4.70 16.31
CA LEU A 379 30.52 -6.07 16.40
C LEU A 379 29.52 -7.01 15.70
N ALA A 380 29.88 -7.52 14.55
CA ALA A 380 29.05 -8.33 13.67
C ALA A 380 29.45 -9.80 13.76
N ILE A 381 28.46 -10.66 13.69
CA ILE A 381 28.60 -12.11 13.54
C ILE A 381 27.65 -12.62 12.44
N PRO A 382 28.02 -13.64 11.66
CA PRO A 382 27.11 -14.28 10.73
C PRO A 382 25.84 -14.76 11.42
N ILE A 383 24.67 -14.46 10.85
CA ILE A 383 23.35 -14.85 11.40
C ILE A 383 23.29 -16.37 11.64
N GLN A 384 23.98 -17.16 10.81
CA GLN A 384 24.06 -18.61 10.94
C GLN A 384 24.70 -19.10 12.25
N ALA A 385 25.47 -18.26 12.94
CA ALA A 385 26.11 -18.61 14.23
C ALA A 385 25.14 -18.51 15.40
N LEU A 386 24.04 -17.76 15.25
CA LEU A 386 23.06 -17.54 16.31
C LEU A 386 22.25 -18.80 16.57
N THR A 387 22.15 -19.22 17.81
CA THR A 387 21.35 -20.37 18.24
C THR A 387 20.57 -20.05 19.51
N VAL A 388 19.48 -20.75 19.72
CA VAL A 388 18.65 -20.63 20.92
C VAL A 388 18.75 -21.90 21.75
N ARG A 389 18.97 -21.76 23.07
CA ARG A 389 19.06 -22.87 24.00
C ARG A 389 18.17 -22.65 25.20
N ARG A 390 17.65 -23.72 25.76
CA ARG A 390 16.91 -23.66 27.02
C ARG A 390 17.86 -23.57 28.20
N ALA A 391 17.49 -22.83 29.22
CA ALA A 391 18.28 -22.66 30.41
C ALA A 391 18.63 -24.01 31.10
N SER A 392 17.75 -25.00 31.02
CA SER A 392 17.97 -26.38 31.47
C SER A 392 19.13 -27.10 30.78
N GLU A 393 19.30 -26.92 29.48
CA GLU A 393 20.37 -27.56 28.68
C GLU A 393 21.76 -27.00 28.99
N LEU A 394 21.83 -25.78 29.52
CA LEU A 394 23.09 -25.12 29.91
C LEU A 394 23.61 -25.56 31.27
N ARG A 395 22.72 -26.05 32.17
CA ARG A 395 23.08 -26.52 33.54
C ARG A 395 23.64 -27.96 33.58
N GLU A 396 23.46 -28.77 32.56
CA GLU A 396 23.81 -30.20 32.56
C GLU A 396 25.32 -30.51 32.40
N THR A 397 26.22 -29.54 32.34
CA THR A 397 27.65 -29.79 32.11
C THR A 397 28.53 -29.35 33.30
N THR A 398 28.30 -29.92 34.49
CA THR A 398 29.35 -30.03 35.51
C THR A 398 29.64 -31.53 35.74
N PRO A 399 30.83 -32.08 35.38
CA PRO A 399 31.18 -33.42 35.73
C PRO A 399 31.58 -33.48 37.19
N GLY A 400 30.63 -33.77 38.05
CA GLY A 400 30.83 -33.96 39.49
C GLY A 400 30.23 -35.30 39.94
N LYS A 401 31.13 -36.23 40.21
CA LYS A 401 30.99 -37.47 41.03
C LYS A 401 29.58 -37.92 41.44
N GLY A 402 29.29 -39.13 40.95
CA GLY A 402 28.45 -40.17 41.49
C GLY A 402 27.53 -39.92 42.65
N SER A 403 26.25 -40.15 42.40
CA SER A 403 25.40 -41.04 43.18
C SER A 403 24.04 -41.14 42.48
N VAL A 404 23.69 -42.37 42.18
CA VAL A 404 22.34 -42.74 41.72
C VAL A 404 21.43 -42.61 42.93
N GLN A 405 20.54 -41.67 42.92
CA GLN A 405 19.38 -41.67 43.79
C GLN A 405 18.21 -41.07 43.02
N ALA A 406 17.33 -41.95 42.63
CA ALA A 406 16.02 -41.59 42.12
C ALA A 406 15.24 -40.93 43.25
N ALA A 407 15.21 -39.60 43.27
CA ALA A 407 14.31 -38.85 44.10
C ALA A 407 13.23 -38.26 43.24
N SER A 408 12.00 -38.65 43.54
CA SER A 408 10.75 -38.11 43.03
C SER A 408 10.78 -36.57 43.07
N LEU A 409 10.59 -35.96 41.91
CA LEU A 409 10.42 -34.50 41.72
C LEU A 409 9.15 -34.02 42.47
N PRO A 410 9.22 -32.98 43.27
CA PRO A 410 8.03 -32.28 43.75
C PRO A 410 7.35 -31.52 42.60
N PRO A 411 6.02 -31.39 42.59
CA PRO A 411 5.28 -30.63 41.60
C PRO A 411 5.47 -29.12 41.88
N GLY A 412 6.35 -28.51 41.11
CA GLY A 412 6.73 -27.09 41.24
C GLY A 412 7.94 -26.78 40.36
N ALA A 413 7.98 -27.32 39.12
CA ALA A 413 9.01 -26.94 38.16
C ALA A 413 8.83 -25.46 37.77
N ASN A 414 9.79 -24.66 38.21
CA ASN A 414 9.88 -23.23 37.99
C ASN A 414 9.74 -22.90 36.50
N SER A 415 8.92 -21.92 36.20
CA SER A 415 8.72 -21.33 34.86
C SER A 415 10.02 -20.85 34.19
N ASP A 416 11.11 -20.69 34.95
CA ASP A 416 12.43 -20.27 34.45
C ASP A 416 13.19 -21.34 33.66
N ASP A 417 12.87 -22.62 33.78
CA ASP A 417 13.55 -23.70 33.05
C ASP A 417 13.12 -23.76 31.56
N LYS A 418 12.03 -23.09 31.20
CA LYS A 418 11.53 -22.97 29.82
C LYS A 418 12.05 -21.75 29.09
N LYS A 419 12.80 -20.88 29.76
CA LYS A 419 13.29 -19.62 29.18
C LYS A 419 14.32 -19.95 28.10
N GLU A 420 14.02 -19.51 26.89
CA GLU A 420 14.91 -19.61 25.73
C GLU A 420 15.94 -18.48 25.80
N ILE A 421 17.22 -18.85 25.72
CA ILE A 421 18.35 -17.93 25.75
C ILE A 421 19.01 -17.96 24.39
N GLN A 422 19.09 -16.78 23.75
CA GLN A 422 19.86 -16.62 22.51
C GLN A 422 21.35 -16.55 22.84
N GLY A 423 22.16 -17.19 22.00
CA GLY A 423 23.60 -17.19 22.18
C GLY A 423 24.36 -17.80 21.01
N VAL A 424 25.65 -17.80 21.13
CA VAL A 424 26.57 -18.39 20.13
C VAL A 424 27.55 -19.34 20.81
N PHE A 425 28.07 -20.28 20.04
CA PHE A 425 29.17 -21.13 20.50
C PHE A 425 30.52 -20.49 20.15
N VAL A 426 31.26 -20.11 21.17
CA VAL A 426 32.64 -19.59 21.05
C VAL A 426 33.60 -20.73 21.24
N ILE A 427 34.64 -20.81 20.40
CA ILE A 427 35.67 -21.83 20.52
C ILE A 427 36.76 -21.35 21.47
N ARG A 428 36.87 -22.01 22.64
CA ARG A 428 37.92 -21.79 23.61
C ARG A 428 38.64 -23.12 23.88
N HIS A 429 39.93 -23.15 23.63
CA HIS A 429 40.76 -24.37 23.83
C HIS A 429 40.23 -25.63 23.13
N ARG A 430 39.78 -25.48 21.84
CA ARG A 430 39.16 -26.55 21.04
C ARG A 430 37.84 -27.10 21.61
N ARG A 431 37.17 -26.34 22.47
CA ARG A 431 35.84 -26.68 22.99
C ARG A 431 34.86 -25.59 22.64
N ALA A 432 33.65 -26.00 22.28
CA ALA A 432 32.56 -25.04 22.03
C ALA A 432 31.90 -24.66 23.35
N VAL A 433 32.00 -23.41 23.72
CA VAL A 433 31.41 -22.83 24.93
C VAL A 433 30.23 -21.94 24.50
N PHE A 434 29.06 -22.22 25.02
CA PHE A 434 27.88 -21.39 24.78
C PHE A 434 28.00 -20.08 25.55
N VAL A 435 27.89 -18.97 24.81
CA VAL A 435 27.92 -17.62 25.38
C VAL A 435 26.59 -16.93 25.04
N PRO A 436 25.79 -16.56 26.05
CA PRO A 436 24.60 -15.76 25.80
C PRO A 436 24.98 -14.42 25.19
N VAL A 437 24.22 -13.99 24.19
CA VAL A 437 24.44 -12.69 23.51
C VAL A 437 23.17 -11.88 23.44
N ASP A 438 23.32 -10.57 23.63
CA ASP A 438 22.27 -9.60 23.32
C ASP A 438 22.49 -9.12 21.88
N THR A 439 21.50 -9.29 21.03
CA THR A 439 21.58 -8.89 19.61
C THR A 439 20.99 -7.50 19.40
N GLY A 440 21.57 -6.75 18.45
CA GLY A 440 21.08 -5.46 17.99
C GLY A 440 20.42 -5.53 16.62
N ILE A 441 20.85 -4.65 15.70
CA ILE A 441 20.30 -4.63 14.34
C ILE A 441 20.75 -5.86 13.53
N SER A 442 19.83 -6.37 12.71
CA SER A 442 20.09 -7.46 11.76
C SER A 442 20.36 -6.88 10.38
N GLY A 443 21.53 -7.16 9.83
CA GLY A 443 21.86 -6.91 8.44
C GLY A 443 21.38 -8.04 7.52
N THR A 444 21.91 -8.10 6.30
CA THR A 444 21.53 -9.12 5.30
C THR A 444 22.16 -10.49 5.62
N THR A 445 23.41 -10.52 6.06
CA THR A 445 24.21 -11.74 6.33
C THR A 445 24.65 -11.81 7.77
N ASP A 446 24.76 -10.67 8.44
CA ASP A 446 25.35 -10.52 9.74
C ASP A 446 24.44 -9.81 10.72
N ILE A 447 24.57 -10.11 11.99
CA ILE A 447 23.79 -9.52 13.09
C ILE A 447 24.72 -8.83 14.09
N GLU A 448 24.29 -7.67 14.59
CA GLU A 448 25.01 -6.93 15.62
C GLU A 448 24.91 -7.67 16.96
N VAL A 449 26.02 -7.74 17.69
CA VAL A 449 26.09 -8.21 19.06
C VAL A 449 26.43 -7.05 19.98
N LEU A 450 25.48 -6.73 20.87
CA LEU A 450 25.64 -5.65 21.83
C LEU A 450 26.43 -6.07 23.07
N LYS A 451 26.25 -7.33 23.52
CA LYS A 451 26.91 -7.89 24.69
C LYS A 451 27.18 -9.39 24.51
N GLY A 452 28.23 -9.87 25.16
CA GLY A 452 28.55 -11.28 25.26
C GLY A 452 29.78 -11.72 24.47
N LEU A 453 30.21 -10.99 23.44
CA LEU A 453 31.37 -11.31 22.60
C LEU A 453 32.40 -10.17 22.60
N GLN A 454 33.63 -10.55 22.22
CA GLN A 454 34.71 -9.61 21.98
C GLN A 454 35.17 -9.70 20.50
N LYS A 455 35.75 -8.61 20.02
CA LYS A 455 36.35 -8.58 18.69
C LYS A 455 37.42 -9.67 18.57
N GLY A 456 37.29 -10.51 17.53
CA GLY A 456 38.23 -11.60 17.27
C GLY A 456 37.87 -12.93 17.89
N ASP A 457 36.77 -13.02 18.66
CA ASP A 457 36.25 -14.30 19.14
C ASP A 457 35.94 -15.22 17.96
N GLU A 458 36.41 -16.46 18.05
CA GLU A 458 36.15 -17.49 17.03
C GLU A 458 34.84 -18.20 17.37
N ILE A 459 33.87 -18.06 16.50
CA ILE A 459 32.51 -18.57 16.69
C ILE A 459 32.19 -19.71 15.71
N VAL A 460 31.32 -20.62 16.13
CA VAL A 460 30.87 -21.73 15.28
C VAL A 460 29.81 -21.24 14.33
N THR A 461 30.05 -21.39 13.01
CA THR A 461 29.15 -20.98 11.91
C THR A 461 28.66 -22.16 11.07
N GLY A 462 28.78 -23.38 11.56
CA GLY A 462 28.45 -24.58 10.79
C GLY A 462 26.96 -24.75 10.46
N SER A 463 26.61 -25.86 9.82
CA SER A 463 25.24 -26.18 9.44
C SER A 463 24.30 -26.18 10.67
N TYR A 464 23.04 -25.76 10.47
CA TYR A 464 22.00 -25.75 11.52
C TYR A 464 21.89 -27.06 12.29
N LYS A 465 22.10 -28.23 11.62
CA LYS A 465 22.11 -29.54 12.24
C LYS A 465 23.22 -29.66 13.28
N VAL A 466 24.42 -29.16 13.00
CA VAL A 466 25.56 -29.19 13.91
C VAL A 466 25.32 -28.27 15.10
N LEU A 467 24.89 -27.02 14.84
CA LEU A 467 24.57 -26.07 15.90
C LEU A 467 23.49 -26.59 16.85
N ARG A 468 22.46 -27.28 16.34
CA ARG A 468 21.37 -27.84 17.14
C ARG A 468 21.81 -28.99 18.04
N THR A 469 22.78 -29.81 17.59
CA THR A 469 23.26 -30.99 18.33
C THR A 469 24.47 -30.73 19.21
N LEU A 470 25.15 -29.58 19.00
CA LEU A 470 26.35 -29.20 19.73
C LEU A 470 26.04 -28.92 21.19
N ARG A 471 26.70 -29.65 22.12
CA ARG A 471 26.55 -29.47 23.57
C ARG A 471 27.58 -28.47 24.09
N ASN A 472 27.25 -27.77 25.17
CA ASN A 472 28.19 -26.89 25.85
C ASN A 472 29.42 -27.72 26.35
N GLY A 473 30.64 -27.24 26.04
CA GLY A 473 31.88 -27.91 26.38
C GLY A 473 32.30 -29.08 25.46
N ALA A 474 31.57 -29.32 24.37
CA ALA A 474 31.92 -30.37 23.39
C ALA A 474 33.26 -30.08 22.72
N SER A 475 34.09 -31.14 22.51
CA SER A 475 35.33 -31.02 21.74
C SER A 475 35.02 -30.85 20.25
N VAL A 476 35.58 -29.81 19.63
CA VAL A 476 35.33 -29.50 18.25
C VAL A 476 36.61 -29.57 17.41
N ARG A 477 36.46 -29.97 16.16
CA ARG A 477 37.51 -29.89 15.13
C ARG A 477 37.07 -28.85 14.08
N ILE A 478 37.90 -27.89 13.85
CA ILE A 478 37.65 -26.83 12.87
C ILE A 478 37.95 -27.40 11.47
N ASP A 479 36.97 -27.28 10.57
CA ASP A 479 37.13 -27.64 9.17
C ASP A 479 36.41 -26.57 8.33
N ASN A 480 37.17 -25.64 7.82
CA ASN A 480 36.69 -24.53 6.98
C ASN A 480 36.81 -24.87 5.48
N SER A 481 37.04 -26.14 5.12
CA SER A 481 36.99 -26.54 3.72
C SER A 481 35.58 -26.35 3.16
N ALA A 482 35.47 -25.83 1.94
CA ALA A 482 34.19 -25.67 1.27
C ALA A 482 33.46 -27.02 1.19
N PRO A 483 32.13 -27.06 1.39
CA PRO A 483 31.37 -28.29 1.27
C PRO A 483 31.59 -28.88 -0.13
N LYS A 484 32.11 -30.12 -0.24
CA LYS A 484 32.11 -30.83 -1.49
C LYS A 484 30.70 -30.90 -2.02
N LYS A 485 30.46 -30.33 -3.20
CA LYS A 485 29.22 -30.60 -3.95
C LYS A 485 29.13 -32.12 -4.06
N LEU A 486 28.11 -32.70 -3.50
CA LEU A 486 27.68 -34.04 -3.84
C LEU A 486 27.28 -33.99 -5.31
N ASP A 487 28.10 -34.59 -6.16
CA ASP A 487 27.74 -34.81 -7.55
C ASP A 487 26.40 -35.55 -7.55
N GLU A 488 25.43 -34.97 -8.25
CA GLU A 488 24.20 -35.66 -8.66
C GLU A 488 24.65 -36.79 -9.60
N GLU A 489 24.84 -37.97 -9.02
CA GLU A 489 24.87 -39.24 -9.79
C GLU A 489 23.46 -39.80 -9.87
N SER A 490 22.95 -39.69 -11.07
CA SER A 490 22.10 -40.65 -11.78
C SER A 490 20.88 -41.26 -11.06
N SER A 491 19.70 -40.84 -11.40
CA SER A 491 18.70 -41.72 -12.04
C SER A 491 17.60 -40.91 -12.69
#